data_199c78870f897cee3fe9a4687589cc53
#
_entry.id   199c78870f897cee3fe9a4687589cc53
#
_cell.length_a   1.000
_cell.length_b   1.000
_cell.length_c   1.000
_cell.angle_alpha   90.00
_cell.angle_beta   90.00
_cell.angle_gamma   90.00
#
_symmetry.space_group_name_H-M   'P 1'
#
loop_
_entity.id
_entity.type
_entity.pdbx_description
1 polymer ?
#
loop_
_entity_poly.entity_id
_entity_poly.type
_entity_poly.pdbx_seq_one_letter_code
_entity_poly.pdbx_strand_id
1 'polypeptide(L)'
;MAKEVVVCDYHSGISPYKSKIVNLFQIEGLKRVPVENAMVGDIVCFSGIENITIGNTICSPAKIEPVPFVKICEPTIEMNFCVNDSPFAGKEGKFVTSRHLRERLFKELLKDVSLRVYQTETPDTFKVCGRGEMHLSILIETMRREGYEFGVSTPKVIFKDIDGVKCEPMEQLFIDVPSDCVGSVMERMGVRKGELVTMNPQGSRIRMEFKVPARGLFGFKNEFLTDTKGEGVMNQLFAGYAPYKGPIPRRFTGSLVAYETGEAATYGLFNAQDRGVLFIDPQTPVYEGMVVGMSPKNEDIRVNVCKRKHVTNMRAAGSDEALRLNTPRKFSLEEAIEFLNDDEMLEVTPKNIRIRKNILSGAERLKLAFGSKSNN
;
A
#
# COMPACT_ATOMS: atom_id res chain seq x y z
N MET A 1 24.98 15.05 36.50
CA MET A 1 24.11 16.22 36.76
C MET A 1 23.27 16.48 35.50
N ALA A 2 21.95 16.74 35.65
CA ALA A 2 21.12 17.09 34.52
C ALA A 2 21.58 18.43 33.91
N LYS A 3 21.89 18.45 32.62
CA LYS A 3 22.37 19.65 31.91
C LYS A 3 21.20 20.31 31.16
N GLU A 4 21.03 21.63 31.39
CA GLU A 4 20.06 22.41 30.63
C GLU A 4 20.48 22.56 29.18
N VAL A 5 19.53 22.41 28.28
CA VAL A 5 19.69 22.52 26.82
C VAL A 5 18.50 23.25 26.23
N VAL A 6 18.65 23.74 24.99
CA VAL A 6 17.57 24.31 24.19
C VAL A 6 17.40 23.45 22.94
N VAL A 7 16.20 23.02 22.69
CA VAL A 7 15.83 22.30 21.46
C VAL A 7 15.29 23.31 20.45
N CYS A 8 15.83 23.30 19.25
CA CYS A 8 15.41 24.17 18.15
C CYS A 8 15.33 23.38 16.84
N ASP A 9 14.61 23.92 15.88
CA ASP A 9 14.41 23.36 14.56
C ASP A 9 14.81 24.38 13.50
N TYR A 10 15.45 23.91 12.41
CA TYR A 10 15.89 24.78 11.33
C TYR A 10 14.73 25.23 10.42
N HIS A 11 13.71 24.38 10.20
CA HIS A 11 12.63 24.62 9.22
C HIS A 11 11.26 24.93 9.81
N SER A 12 11.00 24.56 11.05
CA SER A 12 9.61 24.46 11.55
C SER A 12 9.02 25.78 12.03
N GLY A 13 9.80 26.82 12.20
CA GLY A 13 9.31 28.04 12.86
C GLY A 13 8.81 27.84 14.31
N ILE A 14 9.05 26.64 14.90
CA ILE A 14 8.77 26.33 16.29
C ILE A 14 9.73 27.14 17.15
N SER A 15 9.18 27.87 18.11
CA SER A 15 10.00 28.61 19.06
C SER A 15 10.91 27.66 19.85
N PRO A 16 12.20 27.98 20.00
CA PRO A 16 13.11 27.16 20.79
C PRO A 16 12.59 26.96 22.22
N TYR A 17 12.63 25.73 22.74
CA TYR A 17 12.19 25.43 24.08
C TYR A 17 13.30 24.84 24.95
N LYS A 18 13.27 25.14 26.23
CA LYS A 18 14.24 24.64 27.22
C LYS A 18 13.88 23.23 27.65
N SER A 19 14.90 22.36 27.77
CA SER A 19 14.79 21.02 28.29
C SER A 19 16.03 20.59 29.05
N LYS A 20 16.08 19.37 29.58
CA LYS A 20 17.22 18.85 30.34
C LYS A 20 17.62 17.47 29.87
N ILE A 21 18.89 17.25 29.61
CA ILE A 21 19.46 15.92 29.44
C ILE A 21 19.70 15.31 30.82
N VAL A 22 19.07 14.17 31.08
CA VAL A 22 19.18 13.45 32.36
C VAL A 22 20.30 12.42 32.29
N ASN A 23 20.31 11.60 31.24
CA ASN A 23 21.34 10.57 31.04
C ASN A 23 21.94 10.70 29.64
N LEU A 24 23.21 10.37 29.53
CA LEU A 24 23.98 10.32 28.30
C LEU A 24 24.65 8.94 28.18
N PHE A 25 24.52 8.32 26.99
CA PHE A 25 25.10 7.01 26.70
C PHE A 25 25.84 7.05 25.37
N GLN A 26 26.94 6.34 25.29
CA GLN A 26 27.66 6.03 24.08
C GLN A 26 27.36 4.57 23.65
N ILE A 27 27.37 4.30 22.37
CA ILE A 27 27.14 2.94 21.85
C ILE A 27 28.48 2.28 21.64
N GLU A 28 28.75 1.24 22.44
CA GLU A 28 29.93 0.38 22.29
C GLU A 28 29.49 -1.02 21.86
N GLY A 29 29.71 -1.32 20.59
CA GLY A 29 29.16 -2.52 19.98
C GLY A 29 27.62 -2.53 20.00
N LEU A 30 27.02 -3.44 20.75
CA LEU A 30 25.54 -3.54 20.92
C LEU A 30 25.05 -2.99 22.27
N LYS A 31 25.93 -2.47 23.10
CA LYS A 31 25.60 -2.00 24.46
C LYS A 31 25.57 -0.48 24.55
N ARG A 32 24.69 0.05 25.39
CA ARG A 32 24.65 1.45 25.78
C ARG A 32 25.46 1.60 27.06
N VAL A 33 26.58 2.31 26.98
CA VAL A 33 27.47 2.59 28.10
C VAL A 33 27.24 4.02 28.58
N PRO A 34 26.96 4.26 29.88
CA PRO A 34 26.77 5.61 30.39
C PRO A 34 28.09 6.37 30.34
N VAL A 35 28.04 7.62 29.85
CA VAL A 35 29.19 8.51 29.75
C VAL A 35 28.85 9.89 30.32
N GLU A 36 29.85 10.58 30.82
CA GLU A 36 29.68 11.95 31.37
C GLU A 36 29.83 13.03 30.29
N ASN A 37 30.64 12.76 29.29
CA ASN A 37 30.94 13.69 28.19
C ASN A 37 30.93 12.98 26.85
N ALA A 38 30.63 13.74 25.80
CA ALA A 38 30.71 13.31 24.41
C ALA A 38 31.55 14.33 23.62
N MET A 39 32.26 13.85 22.61
CA MET A 39 33.09 14.69 21.74
C MET A 39 32.39 14.92 20.37
N VAL A 40 32.88 15.89 19.62
CA VAL A 40 32.44 16.18 18.29
C VAL A 40 32.68 14.97 17.39
N GLY A 41 31.63 14.48 16.72
CA GLY A 41 31.66 13.28 15.90
C GLY A 41 31.07 12.04 16.56
N ASP A 42 30.84 12.05 17.88
CA ASP A 42 30.26 10.92 18.60
C ASP A 42 28.79 10.78 18.33
N ILE A 43 28.35 9.51 18.19
CA ILE A 43 26.92 9.14 18.15
C ILE A 43 26.51 8.72 19.55
N VAL A 44 25.58 9.47 20.13
CA VAL A 44 25.15 9.28 21.51
C VAL A 44 23.66 9.04 21.64
N CYS A 45 23.26 8.32 22.67
CA CYS A 45 21.87 8.23 23.11
C CYS A 45 21.71 9.09 24.39
N PHE A 46 20.61 9.80 24.50
CA PHE A 46 20.29 10.59 25.69
C PHE A 46 18.83 10.39 26.09
N SER A 47 18.52 10.79 27.33
CA SER A 47 17.15 10.80 27.85
C SER A 47 16.85 12.10 28.59
N GLY A 48 15.54 12.41 28.75
CA GLY A 48 15.07 13.56 29.50
C GLY A 48 14.51 14.70 28.64
N ILE A 49 14.57 14.62 27.33
CA ILE A 49 13.95 15.60 26.42
C ILE A 49 12.64 15.04 25.91
N GLU A 50 11.55 15.74 26.18
CA GLU A 50 10.22 15.44 25.65
C GLU A 50 10.01 16.11 24.29
N ASN A 51 9.15 15.51 23.46
CA ASN A 51 8.73 16.06 22.16
C ASN A 51 9.85 16.34 21.15
N ILE A 52 10.98 15.65 21.25
CA ILE A 52 12.06 15.76 20.27
C ILE A 52 11.72 14.96 19.02
N THR A 53 11.99 15.52 17.85
CA THR A 53 11.80 14.89 16.55
C THR A 53 13.09 14.85 15.74
N ILE A 54 13.12 14.01 14.71
CA ILE A 54 14.25 13.93 13.77
C ILE A 54 14.41 15.28 13.06
N GLY A 55 15.63 15.80 13.01
CA GLY A 55 15.97 17.11 12.46
C GLY A 55 16.06 18.23 13.48
N ASN A 56 15.63 17.99 14.74
CA ASN A 56 15.83 18.96 15.79
C ASN A 56 17.31 19.06 16.18
N THR A 57 17.76 20.27 16.51
CA THR A 57 19.09 20.55 17.03
C THR A 57 19.01 20.82 18.53
N ILE A 58 19.93 20.21 19.29
CA ILE A 58 20.06 20.44 20.71
C ILE A 58 21.24 21.42 20.93
N CYS A 59 20.92 22.60 21.42
CA CYS A 59 21.87 23.69 21.59
C CYS A 59 22.17 23.97 23.06
N SER A 60 23.31 24.61 23.31
CA SER A 60 23.56 25.27 24.59
C SER A 60 22.62 26.45 24.79
N PRO A 61 22.08 26.70 25.98
CA PRO A 61 21.28 27.90 26.26
C PRO A 61 22.00 29.22 25.95
N ALA A 62 23.34 29.23 25.98
CA ALA A 62 24.15 30.39 25.68
C ALA A 62 24.29 30.68 24.18
N LYS A 63 24.09 29.67 23.31
CA LYS A 63 24.21 29.80 21.85
C LYS A 63 23.18 28.88 21.17
N ILE A 64 22.12 29.50 20.67
CA ILE A 64 21.03 28.80 19.95
C ILE A 64 21.28 28.93 18.46
N GLU A 65 21.75 27.86 17.83
CA GLU A 65 22.17 27.83 16.44
C GLU A 65 21.71 26.51 15.82
N PRO A 66 20.54 26.49 15.12
CA PRO A 66 20.05 25.27 14.49
C PRO A 66 20.94 24.86 13.33
N VAL A 67 21.26 23.56 13.26
CA VAL A 67 22.03 23.00 12.15
C VAL A 67 21.14 22.83 10.93
N PRO A 68 21.53 23.35 9.74
CA PRO A 68 20.79 23.15 8.51
C PRO A 68 20.66 21.67 8.18
N PHE A 69 19.44 21.22 7.84
CA PHE A 69 19.24 19.89 7.32
C PHE A 69 18.23 19.90 6.14
N VAL A 70 18.31 18.89 5.28
CA VAL A 70 17.42 18.78 4.11
C VAL A 70 16.01 18.43 4.57
N LYS A 71 15.03 19.25 4.22
CA LYS A 71 13.62 18.97 4.51
C LYS A 71 13.19 17.67 3.83
N ILE A 72 12.68 16.75 4.61
CA ILE A 72 12.13 15.48 4.09
C ILE A 72 10.83 15.79 3.34
N CYS A 73 10.68 15.19 2.15
CA CYS A 73 9.49 15.37 1.33
C CYS A 73 8.21 14.97 2.09
N GLU A 74 7.17 15.77 1.92
CA GLU A 74 5.85 15.47 2.44
C GLU A 74 5.27 14.21 1.79
N PRO A 75 4.38 13.50 2.49
CA PRO A 75 3.72 12.32 1.94
C PRO A 75 2.86 12.70 0.73
N THR A 76 2.87 11.85 -0.28
CA THR A 76 2.12 12.03 -1.54
C THR A 76 0.98 11.03 -1.71
N ILE A 77 0.97 9.95 -0.91
CA ILE A 77 0.00 8.86 -0.98
C ILE A 77 -0.60 8.63 0.40
N GLU A 78 -1.88 8.29 0.42
CA GLU A 78 -2.63 7.90 1.62
C GLU A 78 -3.32 6.56 1.44
N MET A 79 -3.43 5.79 2.53
CA MET A 79 -4.22 4.56 2.64
C MET A 79 -4.96 4.55 3.98
N ASN A 80 -6.14 3.93 4.00
CA ASN A 80 -6.83 3.67 5.25
C ASN A 80 -6.40 2.32 5.82
N PHE A 81 -6.02 2.31 7.08
CA PHE A 81 -5.76 1.14 7.91
C PHE A 81 -6.92 0.97 8.86
N CYS A 82 -7.62 -0.13 8.82
CA CYS A 82 -8.80 -0.38 9.66
C CYS A 82 -8.68 -1.71 10.41
N VAL A 83 -9.46 -1.84 11.45
CA VAL A 83 -9.65 -3.13 12.12
C VAL A 83 -10.24 -4.12 11.12
N ASN A 84 -9.76 -5.38 11.14
CA ASN A 84 -10.35 -6.43 10.32
C ASN A 84 -11.73 -6.80 10.86
N ASP A 85 -12.76 -6.60 10.05
CA ASP A 85 -14.16 -6.91 10.32
C ASP A 85 -14.69 -8.07 9.46
N SER A 86 -13.78 -8.84 8.84
CA SER A 86 -14.13 -10.01 8.05
C SER A 86 -14.67 -11.15 8.92
N PRO A 87 -15.40 -12.13 8.35
CA PRO A 87 -15.82 -13.34 9.09
C PRO A 87 -14.67 -14.18 9.65
N PHE A 88 -13.44 -13.91 9.23
CA PHE A 88 -12.24 -14.57 9.74
C PHE A 88 -11.43 -13.72 10.72
N ALA A 89 -11.94 -12.55 11.10
CA ALA A 89 -11.27 -11.65 12.04
C ALA A 89 -10.90 -12.36 13.35
N GLY A 90 -9.67 -12.11 13.83
CA GLY A 90 -9.16 -12.64 15.09
C GLY A 90 -8.73 -14.11 15.08
N LYS A 91 -8.78 -14.81 13.94
CA LYS A 91 -8.36 -16.21 13.85
C LYS A 91 -6.85 -16.40 13.71
N GLU A 92 -6.15 -15.42 13.21
CA GLU A 92 -4.74 -15.56 12.83
C GLU A 92 -3.82 -14.54 13.52
N GLY A 93 -4.32 -13.33 13.81
CA GLY A 93 -3.57 -12.26 14.44
C GLY A 93 -3.60 -12.28 15.98
N LYS A 94 -2.52 -11.77 16.58
CA LYS A 94 -2.45 -11.51 18.03
C LYS A 94 -3.01 -10.12 18.38
N PHE A 95 -2.79 -9.16 17.51
CA PHE A 95 -3.14 -7.75 17.70
C PHE A 95 -4.23 -7.37 16.69
N VAL A 96 -5.50 -7.37 17.14
CA VAL A 96 -6.68 -7.29 16.28
C VAL A 96 -7.59 -6.09 16.62
N THR A 97 -7.24 -5.29 17.64
CA THR A 97 -8.09 -4.20 18.12
C THR A 97 -7.62 -2.83 17.60
N SER A 98 -8.53 -1.85 17.53
CA SER A 98 -8.20 -0.47 17.13
C SER A 98 -7.16 0.15 18.07
N ARG A 99 -7.18 -0.20 19.35
CA ARG A 99 -6.17 0.25 20.31
C ARG A 99 -4.76 -0.22 19.94
N HIS A 100 -4.61 -1.52 19.65
CA HIS A 100 -3.31 -2.07 19.21
C HIS A 100 -2.83 -1.42 17.93
N LEU A 101 -3.73 -1.26 16.94
CA LEU A 101 -3.41 -0.64 15.67
C LEU A 101 -2.97 0.82 15.86
N ARG A 102 -3.71 1.58 16.68
CA ARG A 102 -3.37 2.96 17.02
C ARG A 102 -1.99 3.07 17.67
N GLU A 103 -1.76 2.33 18.75
CA GLU A 103 -0.49 2.37 19.48
C GLU A 103 0.70 2.06 18.57
N ARG A 104 0.55 1.06 17.68
CA ARG A 104 1.60 0.68 16.74
C ARG A 104 1.86 1.74 15.68
N LEU A 105 0.83 2.29 15.05
CA LEU A 105 0.95 3.32 14.02
C LEU A 105 1.55 4.62 14.59
N PHE A 106 1.12 5.05 15.77
CA PHE A 106 1.67 6.25 16.41
C PHE A 106 3.12 6.05 16.88
N LYS A 107 3.49 4.83 17.27
CA LYS A 107 4.89 4.48 17.58
C LYS A 107 5.79 4.58 16.35
N GLU A 108 5.29 4.29 15.15
CA GLU A 108 6.05 4.42 13.91
C GLU A 108 6.40 5.87 13.60
N LEU A 109 5.55 6.84 13.93
CA LEU A 109 5.83 8.27 13.76
C LEU A 109 7.10 8.75 14.49
N LEU A 110 7.50 8.05 15.56
CA LEU A 110 8.73 8.36 16.28
C LEU A 110 9.99 7.96 15.51
N LYS A 111 9.86 7.07 14.54
CA LYS A 111 10.97 6.54 13.74
C LYS A 111 10.99 7.09 12.32
N ASP A 112 9.84 7.38 11.76
CA ASP A 112 9.67 7.81 10.39
C ASP A 112 9.03 9.20 10.30
N VAL A 113 9.85 10.18 9.93
CA VAL A 113 9.45 11.59 9.79
C VAL A 113 8.55 11.82 8.57
N SER A 114 8.62 10.94 7.58
CA SER A 114 7.84 11.07 6.34
C SER A 114 6.44 10.47 6.43
N LEU A 115 6.17 9.69 7.48
CA LEU A 115 4.86 9.12 7.76
C LEU A 115 3.97 10.15 8.47
N ARG A 116 2.68 10.13 8.15
CA ARG A 116 1.65 10.85 8.91
C ARG A 116 0.49 9.90 9.18
N VAL A 117 -0.04 9.96 10.38
CA VAL A 117 -1.18 9.14 10.80
C VAL A 117 -2.25 10.05 11.37
N TYR A 118 -3.46 9.95 10.84
CA TYR A 118 -4.63 10.69 11.30
C TYR A 118 -5.72 9.69 11.68
N GLN A 119 -6.39 9.96 12.79
CA GLN A 119 -7.61 9.24 13.13
C GLN A 119 -8.74 9.77 12.25
N THR A 120 -9.56 8.88 11.69
CA THR A 120 -10.74 9.27 10.91
C THR A 120 -11.95 9.48 11.82
N GLU A 121 -13.09 9.85 11.26
CA GLU A 121 -14.36 9.94 12.00
C GLU A 121 -14.79 8.61 12.60
N THR A 122 -14.40 7.49 11.96
CA THR A 122 -14.58 6.14 12.48
C THR A 122 -13.42 5.79 13.42
N PRO A 123 -13.68 5.38 14.67
CA PRO A 123 -12.65 5.12 15.67
C PRO A 123 -11.74 3.94 15.30
N ASP A 124 -12.20 3.05 14.42
CA ASP A 124 -11.51 1.83 14.00
C ASP A 124 -10.70 1.99 12.70
N THR A 125 -10.62 3.21 12.16
CA THR A 125 -9.93 3.51 10.91
C THR A 125 -8.93 4.63 11.08
N PHE A 126 -7.73 4.44 10.55
CA PHE A 126 -6.64 5.39 10.57
C PHE A 126 -6.20 5.70 9.14
N LYS A 127 -6.11 6.97 8.80
CA LYS A 127 -5.54 7.44 7.55
C LYS A 127 -4.03 7.51 7.71
N VAL A 128 -3.30 6.72 6.95
CA VAL A 128 -1.84 6.63 6.96
C VAL A 128 -1.31 7.20 5.65
N CYS A 129 -0.49 8.23 5.75
CA CYS A 129 0.07 8.93 4.60
C CYS A 129 1.58 8.66 4.52
N GLY A 130 2.05 8.27 3.34
CA GLY A 130 3.45 7.93 3.08
C GLY A 130 3.97 8.53 1.78
N ARG A 131 5.27 8.39 1.54
CA ARG A 131 5.93 8.93 0.32
C ARG A 131 5.62 8.15 -0.95
N GLY A 132 5.18 6.89 -0.83
CA GLY A 132 4.92 6.02 -1.98
C GLY A 132 4.38 4.67 -1.56
N GLU A 133 3.96 3.85 -2.54
CA GLU A 133 3.40 2.51 -2.30
C GLU A 133 4.38 1.59 -1.56
N MET A 134 5.64 1.56 -1.98
CA MET A 134 6.68 0.74 -1.36
C MET A 134 6.85 1.07 0.13
N HIS A 135 6.80 2.35 0.49
CA HIS A 135 6.90 2.81 1.87
C HIS A 135 5.77 2.24 2.74
N LEU A 136 4.52 2.33 2.26
CA LEU A 136 3.36 1.79 2.96
C LEU A 136 3.35 0.26 2.96
N SER A 137 3.77 -0.39 1.87
CA SER A 137 3.89 -1.86 1.80
C SER A 137 4.89 -2.41 2.82
N ILE A 138 6.02 -1.75 3.02
CA ILE A 138 7.01 -2.14 4.04
C ILE A 138 6.40 -2.02 5.45
N LEU A 139 5.67 -0.95 5.73
CA LEU A 139 4.96 -0.80 7.01
C LEU A 139 3.95 -1.92 7.23
N ILE A 140 3.12 -2.22 6.23
CA ILE A 140 2.11 -3.30 6.26
C ILE A 140 2.78 -4.65 6.52
N GLU A 141 3.85 -4.98 5.77
CA GLU A 141 4.56 -6.25 5.93
C GLU A 141 5.25 -6.36 7.30
N THR A 142 5.82 -5.27 7.80
CA THR A 142 6.43 -5.23 9.14
C THR A 142 5.39 -5.50 10.22
N MET A 143 4.25 -4.84 10.16
CA MET A 143 3.14 -5.06 11.10
C MET A 143 2.59 -6.48 10.99
N ARG A 144 2.45 -7.03 9.78
CA ARG A 144 2.04 -8.42 9.53
C ARG A 144 2.97 -9.41 10.26
N ARG A 145 4.29 -9.23 10.13
CA ARG A 145 5.31 -10.07 10.79
C ARG A 145 5.32 -9.92 12.31
N GLU A 146 4.98 -8.74 12.82
CA GLU A 146 4.81 -8.51 14.26
C GLU A 146 3.55 -9.20 14.84
N GLY A 147 2.66 -9.73 14.01
CA GLY A 147 1.46 -10.47 14.42
C GLY A 147 0.18 -9.64 14.42
N TYR A 148 0.16 -8.49 13.76
CA TYR A 148 -1.04 -7.68 13.57
C TYR A 148 -1.94 -8.27 12.49
N GLU A 149 -3.26 -8.10 12.71
CA GLU A 149 -4.31 -8.40 11.74
C GLU A 149 -5.15 -7.15 11.54
N PHE A 150 -5.27 -6.70 10.29
CA PHE A 150 -5.94 -5.45 9.94
C PHE A 150 -6.35 -5.43 8.46
N GLY A 151 -7.21 -4.49 8.10
CA GLY A 151 -7.58 -4.21 6.72
C GLY A 151 -6.87 -2.98 6.18
N VAL A 152 -6.57 -2.95 4.88
CA VAL A 152 -6.07 -1.75 4.21
C VAL A 152 -6.86 -1.46 2.94
N SER A 153 -7.12 -0.18 2.69
CA SER A 153 -7.79 0.29 1.47
C SER A 153 -6.81 0.41 0.30
N THR A 154 -7.34 0.68 -0.88
CA THR A 154 -6.54 1.11 -2.03
C THR A 154 -5.72 2.36 -1.70
N PRO A 155 -4.48 2.47 -2.21
CA PRO A 155 -3.70 3.70 -2.12
C PRO A 155 -4.36 4.81 -2.95
N LYS A 156 -4.40 6.03 -2.40
CA LYS A 156 -4.89 7.24 -3.06
C LYS A 156 -3.81 8.31 -3.00
N VAL A 157 -3.74 9.14 -4.04
CA VAL A 157 -2.84 10.30 -4.01
C VAL A 157 -3.46 11.41 -3.19
N ILE A 158 -2.62 12.17 -2.50
CA ILE A 158 -3.03 13.33 -1.72
C ILE A 158 -3.12 14.53 -2.67
N PHE A 159 -4.33 15.01 -2.90
CA PHE A 159 -4.55 16.25 -3.66
C PHE A 159 -4.27 17.46 -2.79
N LYS A 160 -3.79 18.54 -3.43
CA LYS A 160 -3.64 19.84 -2.78
C LYS A 160 -4.41 20.88 -3.57
N ASP A 161 -4.99 21.85 -2.88
CA ASP A 161 -5.50 23.06 -3.50
C ASP A 161 -4.38 24.10 -3.51
N ILE A 162 -4.01 24.54 -4.70
CA ILE A 162 -2.97 25.56 -4.91
C ILE A 162 -3.62 26.67 -5.75
N ASP A 163 -3.75 27.84 -5.15
CA ASP A 163 -4.37 29.01 -5.79
C ASP A 163 -5.81 28.75 -6.32
N GLY A 164 -6.60 27.94 -5.59
CA GLY A 164 -7.97 27.58 -5.99
C GLY A 164 -8.04 26.50 -7.08
N VAL A 165 -6.89 25.91 -7.47
CA VAL A 165 -6.83 24.83 -8.44
C VAL A 165 -6.49 23.51 -7.75
N LYS A 166 -7.32 22.48 -7.98
CA LYS A 166 -7.03 21.12 -7.51
C LYS A 166 -5.81 20.55 -8.21
N CYS A 167 -4.74 20.33 -7.45
CA CYS A 167 -3.46 19.81 -7.93
C CYS A 167 -3.21 18.39 -7.42
N GLU A 168 -2.50 17.60 -8.23
CA GLU A 168 -2.08 16.25 -7.92
C GLU A 168 -0.55 16.11 -7.95
N PRO A 169 0.03 15.16 -7.18
CA PRO A 169 1.46 14.94 -7.19
C PRO A 169 1.91 14.35 -8.54
N MET A 170 3.01 14.89 -9.06
CA MET A 170 3.63 14.47 -10.31
C MET A 170 4.95 13.79 -10.03
N GLU A 171 5.25 12.79 -10.85
CA GLU A 171 6.51 12.05 -10.86
C GLU A 171 7.26 12.31 -12.16
N GLN A 172 8.57 12.50 -12.06
CA GLN A 172 9.50 12.44 -13.17
C GLN A 172 9.96 11.00 -13.30
N LEU A 173 9.57 10.35 -14.39
CA LEU A 173 9.78 8.93 -14.64
C LEU A 173 10.87 8.76 -15.69
N PHE A 174 11.93 8.05 -15.33
CA PHE A 174 13.02 7.67 -16.22
C PHE A 174 12.88 6.20 -16.59
N ILE A 175 12.78 5.92 -17.88
CA ILE A 175 12.62 4.56 -18.43
C ILE A 175 13.77 4.29 -19.39
N ASP A 176 14.38 3.13 -19.25
CA ASP A 176 15.40 2.60 -20.17
C ASP A 176 14.94 1.23 -20.66
N VAL A 177 14.67 1.10 -21.97
CA VAL A 177 14.11 -0.13 -22.58
C VAL A 177 14.77 -0.45 -23.91
N PRO A 178 14.73 -1.73 -24.35
CA PRO A 178 15.04 -2.14 -25.71
C PRO A 178 14.18 -1.37 -26.74
N SER A 179 14.73 -1.11 -27.92
CA SER A 179 14.04 -0.32 -28.96
C SER A 179 12.72 -0.91 -29.44
N ASP A 180 12.59 -2.23 -29.40
CA ASP A 180 11.37 -2.95 -29.77
C ASP A 180 10.21 -2.79 -28.77
N CYS A 181 10.51 -2.42 -27.52
CA CYS A 181 9.51 -2.23 -26.47
C CYS A 181 8.98 -0.78 -26.34
N VAL A 182 9.54 0.17 -27.11
CA VAL A 182 9.19 1.60 -27.00
C VAL A 182 7.71 1.85 -27.29
N GLY A 183 7.16 1.18 -28.31
CA GLY A 183 5.75 1.36 -28.71
C GLY A 183 4.77 1.02 -27.59
N SER A 184 4.95 -0.11 -26.93
CA SER A 184 4.09 -0.54 -25.81
C SER A 184 4.21 0.40 -24.61
N VAL A 185 5.42 0.87 -24.29
CA VAL A 185 5.63 1.85 -23.21
C VAL A 185 4.94 3.18 -23.50
N MET A 186 5.07 3.68 -24.73
CA MET A 186 4.40 4.94 -25.14
C MET A 186 2.87 4.84 -25.07
N GLU A 187 2.29 3.74 -25.52
CA GLU A 187 0.85 3.49 -25.44
C GLU A 187 0.38 3.47 -23.99
N ARG A 188 1.07 2.72 -23.11
CA ARG A 188 0.76 2.65 -21.68
C ARG A 188 0.85 4.00 -20.99
N MET A 189 1.90 4.78 -21.30
CA MET A 189 2.06 6.11 -20.71
C MET A 189 0.99 7.09 -21.20
N GLY A 190 0.55 6.99 -22.44
CA GLY A 190 -0.54 7.82 -22.98
C GLY A 190 -1.85 7.63 -22.21
N VAL A 191 -2.26 6.38 -21.95
CA VAL A 191 -3.46 6.05 -21.15
C VAL A 191 -3.33 6.58 -19.71
N ARG A 192 -2.12 6.58 -19.15
CA ARG A 192 -1.80 7.01 -17.78
C ARG A 192 -1.52 8.52 -17.66
N LYS A 193 -1.79 9.30 -18.73
CA LYS A 193 -1.57 10.76 -18.79
C LYS A 193 -0.12 11.19 -18.61
N GLY A 194 0.82 10.30 -18.97
CA GLY A 194 2.26 10.62 -19.03
C GLY A 194 2.58 11.50 -20.22
N GLU A 195 3.37 12.53 -20.00
CA GLU A 195 3.88 13.43 -21.03
C GLU A 195 5.36 13.11 -21.27
N LEU A 196 5.72 12.79 -22.51
CA LEU A 196 7.11 12.56 -22.89
C LEU A 196 7.88 13.89 -22.85
N VAL A 197 8.97 13.93 -22.09
CA VAL A 197 9.86 15.10 -21.97
C VAL A 197 11.05 14.92 -22.90
N THR A 198 11.75 13.78 -22.84
CA THR A 198 12.89 13.48 -23.69
C THR A 198 12.92 12.02 -24.12
N MET A 199 13.52 11.77 -25.28
CA MET A 199 13.74 10.42 -25.81
C MET A 199 15.11 10.38 -26.49
N ASN A 200 16.03 9.61 -25.91
CA ASN A 200 17.41 9.54 -26.35
C ASN A 200 17.81 8.10 -26.70
N PRO A 201 18.09 7.79 -27.98
CA PRO A 201 18.63 6.49 -28.35
C PRO A 201 20.05 6.28 -27.80
N GLN A 202 20.29 5.09 -27.23
CA GLN A 202 21.58 4.66 -26.70
C GLN A 202 21.91 3.26 -27.23
N GLY A 203 22.38 3.17 -28.47
CA GLY A 203 22.62 1.91 -29.17
C GLY A 203 21.33 1.13 -29.41
N SER A 204 21.23 -0.08 -28.87
CA SER A 204 20.02 -0.93 -28.94
C SER A 204 18.92 -0.57 -27.95
N ARG A 205 19.18 0.37 -27.05
CA ARG A 205 18.25 0.81 -26.00
C ARG A 205 17.82 2.25 -26.21
N ILE A 206 16.67 2.60 -25.65
CA ILE A 206 16.14 3.96 -25.68
C ILE A 206 15.86 4.40 -24.26
N ARG A 207 16.42 5.54 -23.89
CA ARG A 207 16.15 6.19 -22.63
C ARG A 207 15.09 7.28 -22.82
N MET A 208 14.01 7.16 -22.07
CA MET A 208 12.86 8.07 -22.11
C MET A 208 12.67 8.72 -20.75
N GLU A 209 12.21 9.95 -20.78
CA GLU A 209 11.84 10.70 -19.59
C GLU A 209 10.39 11.18 -19.74
N PHE A 210 9.56 10.90 -18.73
CA PHE A 210 8.17 11.30 -18.71
C PHE A 210 7.87 12.13 -17.47
N LYS A 211 6.90 13.03 -17.59
CA LYS A 211 6.21 13.65 -16.46
C LYS A 211 4.82 13.06 -16.35
N VAL A 212 4.56 12.33 -15.26
CA VAL A 212 3.34 11.53 -15.11
C VAL A 212 2.69 11.78 -13.76
N PRO A 213 1.33 11.80 -13.63
CA PRO A 213 0.67 11.83 -12.34
C PRO A 213 1.05 10.59 -11.50
N ALA A 214 1.39 10.77 -10.21
CA ALA A 214 1.80 9.66 -9.35
C ALA A 214 0.77 8.51 -9.33
N ARG A 215 -0.55 8.82 -9.37
CA ARG A 215 -1.61 7.80 -9.47
C ARG A 215 -1.60 7.02 -10.78
N GLY A 216 -0.98 7.55 -11.83
CA GLY A 216 -0.80 6.85 -13.11
C GLY A 216 0.25 5.75 -13.04
N LEU A 217 1.11 5.74 -12.03
CA LEU A 217 2.14 4.72 -11.83
C LEU A 217 1.66 3.53 -10.97
N PHE A 218 0.48 3.64 -10.35
CA PHE A 218 -0.11 2.53 -9.60
C PHE A 218 -0.33 1.33 -10.53
N GLY A 219 0.26 0.18 -10.16
CA GLY A 219 0.23 -1.06 -10.95
C GLY A 219 1.04 -1.05 -12.24
N PHE A 220 1.68 0.07 -12.60
CA PHE A 220 2.45 0.16 -13.85
C PHE A 220 3.71 -0.71 -13.86
N LYS A 221 4.38 -0.86 -12.73
CA LYS A 221 5.64 -1.60 -12.63
C LYS A 221 5.55 -3.04 -13.13
N ASN A 222 4.49 -3.74 -12.75
CA ASN A 222 4.29 -5.14 -13.17
C ASN A 222 3.93 -5.25 -14.66
N GLU A 223 3.10 -4.34 -15.18
CA GLU A 223 2.80 -4.27 -16.61
C GLU A 223 4.08 -3.95 -17.41
N PHE A 224 4.84 -2.96 -16.97
CA PHE A 224 6.11 -2.56 -17.57
C PHE A 224 7.12 -3.72 -17.66
N LEU A 225 7.30 -4.46 -16.57
CA LEU A 225 8.19 -5.63 -16.57
C LEU A 225 7.72 -6.73 -17.52
N THR A 226 6.41 -6.93 -17.63
CA THR A 226 5.82 -7.89 -18.56
C THR A 226 6.03 -7.44 -20.01
N ASP A 227 5.70 -6.20 -20.33
CA ASP A 227 5.81 -5.63 -21.69
C ASP A 227 7.27 -5.56 -22.18
N THR A 228 8.21 -5.38 -21.24
CA THR A 228 9.65 -5.33 -21.53
C THR A 228 10.36 -6.67 -21.31
N LYS A 229 9.62 -7.77 -21.05
CA LYS A 229 10.18 -9.11 -20.79
C LYS A 229 11.21 -9.13 -19.65
N GLY A 230 11.09 -8.19 -18.69
CA GLY A 230 12.00 -8.01 -17.57
C GLY A 230 13.28 -7.21 -17.89
N GLU A 231 13.48 -6.77 -19.12
CA GLU A 231 14.70 -6.03 -19.53
C GLU A 231 14.61 -4.52 -19.28
N GLY A 232 13.41 -4.00 -18.98
CA GLY A 232 13.19 -2.57 -18.73
C GLY A 232 13.70 -2.13 -17.35
N VAL A 233 14.30 -0.94 -17.30
CA VAL A 233 14.68 -0.28 -16.05
C VAL A 233 13.84 0.97 -15.88
N MET A 234 13.31 1.18 -14.68
CA MET A 234 12.44 2.29 -14.35
C MET A 234 12.87 2.93 -13.03
N ASN A 235 12.98 4.25 -13.04
CA ASN A 235 13.23 5.07 -11.85
C ASN A 235 12.25 6.23 -11.81
N GLN A 236 11.80 6.64 -10.64
CA GLN A 236 10.86 7.73 -10.46
C GLN A 236 11.32 8.68 -9.36
N LEU A 237 11.07 9.97 -9.57
CA LEU A 237 11.37 11.03 -8.62
C LEU A 237 10.17 11.97 -8.50
N PHE A 238 9.84 12.39 -7.29
CA PHE A 238 8.79 13.37 -7.07
C PHE A 238 9.15 14.71 -7.76
N ALA A 239 8.23 15.20 -8.61
CA ALA A 239 8.42 16.40 -9.45
C ALA A 239 7.51 17.58 -9.06
N GLY A 240 6.95 17.57 -7.84
CA GLY A 240 6.05 18.61 -7.38
C GLY A 240 4.58 18.32 -7.66
N TYR A 241 3.76 19.35 -7.64
CA TYR A 241 2.33 19.28 -7.89
C TYR A 241 1.96 19.97 -9.21
N ALA A 242 0.96 19.46 -9.90
CA ALA A 242 0.40 20.10 -11.11
C ALA A 242 -1.13 19.96 -11.12
N PRO A 243 -1.85 20.76 -11.91
CA PRO A 243 -3.29 20.64 -12.05
C PRO A 243 -3.76 19.22 -12.39
N TYR A 244 -4.89 18.82 -11.83
CA TYR A 244 -5.47 17.49 -12.02
C TYR A 244 -5.74 17.20 -13.52
N LYS A 245 -5.18 16.09 -14.03
CA LYS A 245 -5.24 15.71 -15.46
C LYS A 245 -6.46 14.84 -15.84
N GLY A 246 -7.50 14.84 -15.01
CA GLY A 246 -8.71 14.05 -15.28
C GLY A 246 -8.59 12.58 -14.84
N PRO A 247 -9.62 11.75 -15.05
CA PRO A 247 -9.64 10.38 -14.59
C PRO A 247 -8.58 9.52 -15.30
N ILE A 248 -7.97 8.61 -14.53
CA ILE A 248 -7.09 7.55 -15.02
C ILE A 248 -7.70 6.23 -14.54
N PRO A 249 -8.02 5.29 -15.44
CA PRO A 249 -8.52 3.99 -15.06
C PRO A 249 -7.43 3.18 -14.35
N ARG A 250 -7.77 2.51 -13.25
CA ARG A 250 -6.83 1.65 -12.51
C ARG A 250 -6.74 0.26 -13.09
N ARG A 251 -7.88 -0.38 -13.23
CA ARG A 251 -8.03 -1.77 -13.66
C ARG A 251 -9.23 -1.89 -14.58
N PHE A 252 -9.07 -2.59 -15.70
CA PHE A 252 -10.14 -2.87 -16.67
C PHE A 252 -10.82 -4.22 -16.46
N THR A 253 -10.39 -4.97 -15.44
CA THR A 253 -10.90 -6.31 -15.12
C THR A 253 -11.72 -6.28 -13.85
N GLY A 254 -12.80 -7.08 -13.79
CA GLY A 254 -13.60 -7.27 -12.59
C GLY A 254 -13.03 -8.35 -11.68
N SER A 255 -13.75 -8.64 -10.61
CA SER A 255 -13.41 -9.66 -9.62
C SER A 255 -14.36 -10.84 -9.69
N LEU A 256 -13.84 -12.06 -9.50
CA LEU A 256 -14.66 -13.23 -9.16
C LEU A 256 -14.89 -13.20 -7.65
N VAL A 257 -16.14 -13.04 -7.23
CA VAL A 257 -16.50 -12.83 -5.82
C VAL A 257 -17.25 -14.04 -5.29
N ALA A 258 -16.80 -14.58 -4.17
CA ALA A 258 -17.43 -15.71 -3.51
C ALA A 258 -18.90 -15.40 -3.14
N TYR A 259 -19.78 -16.34 -3.49
CA TYR A 259 -21.22 -16.24 -3.28
C TYR A 259 -21.64 -16.57 -1.86
N GLU A 260 -20.95 -17.50 -1.21
CA GLU A 260 -21.29 -18.04 0.11
C GLU A 260 -20.03 -18.33 0.95
N THR A 261 -20.26 -18.50 2.24
CA THR A 261 -19.20 -18.88 3.18
C THR A 261 -19.09 -20.41 3.24
N GLY A 262 -17.85 -20.92 3.18
CA GLY A 262 -17.58 -22.34 3.21
C GLY A 262 -16.14 -22.68 2.87
N GLU A 263 -15.93 -23.87 2.33
CA GLU A 263 -14.64 -24.38 1.86
C GLU A 263 -14.70 -24.57 0.34
N ALA A 264 -13.68 -24.06 -0.36
CA ALA A 264 -13.60 -24.17 -1.82
C ALA A 264 -13.48 -25.65 -2.25
N ALA A 265 -14.44 -26.11 -3.03
CA ALA A 265 -14.47 -27.46 -3.56
C ALA A 265 -13.90 -27.52 -4.97
N THR A 266 -13.20 -28.61 -5.32
CA THR A 266 -12.61 -28.80 -6.66
C THR A 266 -13.64 -28.59 -7.78
N TYR A 267 -14.86 -29.09 -7.61
CA TYR A 267 -15.93 -28.93 -8.60
C TYR A 267 -16.39 -27.47 -8.74
N GLY A 268 -16.50 -26.75 -7.61
CA GLY A 268 -16.84 -25.31 -7.63
C GLY A 268 -15.78 -24.48 -8.32
N LEU A 269 -14.50 -24.74 -8.04
CA LEU A 269 -13.35 -24.09 -8.68
C LEU A 269 -13.26 -24.41 -10.17
N PHE A 270 -13.49 -25.66 -10.57
CA PHE A 270 -13.53 -26.08 -11.97
C PHE A 270 -14.53 -25.29 -12.78
N ASN A 271 -15.74 -25.07 -12.27
CA ASN A 271 -16.75 -24.24 -12.92
C ASN A 271 -16.41 -22.74 -12.88
N ALA A 272 -15.66 -22.28 -11.90
CA ALA A 272 -15.27 -20.88 -11.76
C ALA A 272 -14.10 -20.49 -12.67
N GLN A 273 -13.17 -21.41 -12.98
CA GLN A 273 -12.00 -21.14 -13.82
C GLN A 273 -12.36 -20.76 -15.27
N ASP A 274 -13.52 -21.17 -15.79
CA ASP A 274 -14.00 -20.78 -17.11
C ASP A 274 -14.40 -19.31 -17.17
N ARG A 275 -14.55 -18.65 -16.00
CA ARG A 275 -14.95 -17.25 -15.87
C ARG A 275 -13.77 -16.31 -15.62
N GLY A 276 -12.57 -16.87 -15.36
CA GLY A 276 -11.38 -16.08 -15.13
C GLY A 276 -10.28 -16.81 -14.39
N VAL A 277 -9.26 -16.07 -13.96
CA VAL A 277 -8.10 -16.61 -13.26
C VAL A 277 -8.37 -16.68 -11.76
N LEU A 278 -8.20 -17.86 -11.17
CA LEU A 278 -8.43 -18.08 -9.74
C LEU A 278 -7.20 -17.68 -8.91
N PHE A 279 -7.43 -17.31 -7.64
CA PHE A 279 -6.40 -16.94 -6.65
C PHE A 279 -6.24 -17.95 -5.52
N ILE A 280 -7.19 -18.88 -5.39
CA ILE A 280 -7.29 -19.84 -4.28
C ILE A 280 -7.18 -21.29 -4.75
N ASP A 281 -6.64 -22.13 -3.88
CA ASP A 281 -6.56 -23.58 -4.04
C ASP A 281 -7.84 -24.30 -3.53
N PRO A 282 -8.08 -25.57 -3.91
CA PRO A 282 -9.08 -26.40 -3.25
C PRO A 282 -8.87 -26.45 -1.73
N GLN A 283 -9.96 -26.65 -0.98
CA GLN A 283 -9.98 -26.68 0.49
C GLN A 283 -9.63 -25.35 1.17
N THR A 284 -9.48 -24.25 0.41
CA THR A 284 -9.30 -22.92 0.99
C THR A 284 -10.61 -22.45 1.62
N PRO A 285 -10.61 -22.02 2.91
CA PRO A 285 -11.77 -21.40 3.52
C PRO A 285 -12.08 -20.06 2.83
N VAL A 286 -13.34 -19.83 2.52
CA VAL A 286 -13.84 -18.61 1.87
C VAL A 286 -15.07 -18.09 2.61
N TYR A 287 -15.35 -16.80 2.43
CA TYR A 287 -16.57 -16.18 2.93
C TYR A 287 -17.25 -15.35 1.85
N GLU A 288 -18.56 -15.08 2.01
CA GLU A 288 -19.31 -14.23 1.08
C GLU A 288 -18.63 -12.86 0.95
N GLY A 289 -18.40 -12.41 -0.28
CA GLY A 289 -17.72 -11.14 -0.55
C GLY A 289 -16.19 -11.22 -0.66
N MET A 290 -15.57 -12.37 -0.37
CA MET A 290 -14.14 -12.60 -0.62
C MET A 290 -13.89 -12.67 -2.13
N VAL A 291 -12.83 -12.00 -2.60
CA VAL A 291 -12.38 -12.07 -4.00
C VAL A 291 -11.53 -13.32 -4.18
N VAL A 292 -11.98 -14.23 -5.02
CA VAL A 292 -11.37 -15.54 -5.25
C VAL A 292 -10.72 -15.68 -6.62
N GLY A 293 -10.83 -14.64 -7.46
CA GLY A 293 -10.25 -14.62 -8.80
C GLY A 293 -10.45 -13.29 -9.51
N MET A 294 -9.90 -13.19 -10.71
CA MET A 294 -10.01 -12.06 -11.62
C MET A 294 -10.88 -12.44 -12.82
N SER A 295 -11.87 -11.60 -13.12
CA SER A 295 -12.70 -11.72 -14.33
C SER A 295 -12.02 -10.99 -15.51
N PRO A 296 -12.02 -11.51 -16.74
CA PRO A 296 -11.54 -10.78 -17.91
C PRO A 296 -12.49 -9.63 -18.31
N LYS A 297 -13.73 -9.63 -17.81
CA LYS A 297 -14.70 -8.57 -18.02
C LYS A 297 -14.54 -7.47 -16.99
N ASN A 298 -14.98 -6.26 -17.33
CA ASN A 298 -14.95 -5.10 -16.41
C ASN A 298 -16.01 -5.17 -15.29
N GLU A 299 -16.73 -6.27 -15.16
CA GLU A 299 -17.78 -6.46 -14.17
C GLU A 299 -17.41 -7.58 -13.20
N ASP A 300 -17.82 -7.41 -11.96
CA ASP A 300 -17.71 -8.45 -10.95
C ASP A 300 -18.67 -9.60 -11.22
N ILE A 301 -18.16 -10.81 -11.08
CA ILE A 301 -18.95 -12.03 -11.28
C ILE A 301 -19.02 -12.78 -9.95
N ARG A 302 -20.25 -13.04 -9.48
CA ARG A 302 -20.47 -13.90 -8.32
C ARG A 302 -20.29 -15.37 -8.71
N VAL A 303 -19.47 -16.10 -7.97
CA VAL A 303 -19.14 -17.50 -8.21
C VAL A 303 -19.37 -18.34 -6.97
N ASN A 304 -19.94 -19.53 -7.15
CA ASN A 304 -20.07 -20.49 -6.06
C ASN A 304 -18.89 -21.47 -6.12
N VAL A 305 -17.84 -21.17 -5.35
CA VAL A 305 -16.65 -22.03 -5.26
C VAL A 305 -16.81 -23.16 -4.24
N CYS A 306 -17.83 -23.10 -3.38
CA CYS A 306 -18.11 -24.13 -2.37
C CYS A 306 -18.95 -25.30 -2.91
N LYS A 307 -19.46 -25.17 -4.16
CA LYS A 307 -20.33 -26.18 -4.76
C LYS A 307 -19.63 -27.52 -4.92
N ARG A 308 -20.18 -28.54 -4.29
CA ARG A 308 -19.73 -29.95 -4.43
C ARG A 308 -20.48 -30.65 -5.55
N LYS A 309 -19.82 -31.63 -6.20
CA LYS A 309 -20.46 -32.49 -7.20
C LYS A 309 -21.49 -33.39 -6.48
N HIS A 310 -22.76 -33.34 -6.88
CA HIS A 310 -23.74 -34.33 -6.43
C HIS A 310 -23.44 -35.66 -7.10
N VAL A 311 -23.07 -36.65 -6.28
CA VAL A 311 -22.92 -38.04 -6.74
C VAL A 311 -24.30 -38.65 -6.80
N THR A 312 -24.83 -38.92 -8.01
CA THR A 312 -26.04 -39.70 -8.21
C THR A 312 -25.65 -41.13 -8.58
N ASN A 313 -26.33 -42.13 -7.96
CA ASN A 313 -26.03 -43.55 -8.14
C ASN A 313 -26.22 -44.10 -9.58
N MET A 314 -26.54 -43.24 -10.53
CA MET A 314 -26.86 -43.62 -11.93
C MET A 314 -25.75 -43.33 -12.96
N ARG A 315 -24.52 -43.02 -12.56
CA ARG A 315 -23.43 -42.82 -13.51
C ARG A 315 -22.54 -44.06 -13.59
N ALA A 316 -22.37 -44.54 -14.82
CA ALA A 316 -21.41 -45.61 -15.13
C ALA A 316 -20.03 -45.25 -14.62
N ALA A 317 -19.34 -46.19 -13.97
CA ALA A 317 -18.02 -46.04 -13.31
C ALA A 317 -16.85 -45.65 -14.25
N GLY A 318 -17.12 -45.35 -15.53
CA GLY A 318 -16.12 -45.06 -16.57
C GLY A 318 -15.99 -43.59 -17.01
N SER A 319 -16.80 -42.66 -16.48
CA SER A 319 -16.82 -41.28 -16.97
C SER A 319 -16.35 -40.20 -15.98
N ASP A 320 -15.64 -40.56 -14.90
CA ASP A 320 -15.01 -39.59 -13.99
C ASP A 320 -13.65 -39.14 -14.57
N GLU A 321 -13.69 -38.28 -15.59
CA GLU A 321 -12.50 -37.51 -15.97
C GLU A 321 -12.03 -36.70 -14.76
N ALA A 322 -10.73 -36.82 -14.44
CA ALA A 322 -10.10 -36.04 -13.38
C ALA A 322 -10.27 -34.54 -13.70
N LEU A 323 -10.96 -33.80 -12.84
CA LEU A 323 -11.14 -32.35 -12.99
C LEU A 323 -9.76 -31.68 -12.91
N ARG A 324 -9.30 -31.15 -14.03
CA ARG A 324 -8.03 -30.42 -14.09
C ARG A 324 -8.28 -28.95 -13.72
N LEU A 325 -7.60 -28.48 -12.67
CA LEU A 325 -7.60 -27.08 -12.26
C LEU A 325 -6.34 -26.40 -12.80
N ASN A 326 -6.51 -25.20 -13.31
CA ASN A 326 -5.39 -24.32 -13.63
C ASN A 326 -4.70 -23.88 -12.34
N THR A 327 -3.39 -23.66 -12.39
CA THR A 327 -2.63 -23.16 -11.25
C THR A 327 -3.15 -21.77 -10.87
N PRO A 328 -3.59 -21.56 -9.61
CA PRO A 328 -4.08 -20.26 -9.18
C PRO A 328 -2.94 -19.24 -9.12
N ARG A 329 -3.25 -18.00 -9.46
CA ARG A 329 -2.32 -16.87 -9.29
C ARG A 329 -2.25 -16.50 -7.81
N LYS A 330 -1.05 -16.53 -7.24
CA LYS A 330 -0.81 -16.05 -5.86
C LYS A 330 -0.16 -14.69 -5.92
N PHE A 331 -0.70 -13.77 -5.16
CA PHE A 331 -0.20 -12.40 -5.06
C PHE A 331 0.85 -12.25 -3.97
N SER A 332 1.90 -11.48 -4.24
CA SER A 332 2.68 -10.81 -3.21
C SER A 332 1.83 -9.69 -2.57
N LEU A 333 2.32 -9.10 -1.48
CA LEU A 333 1.61 -7.98 -0.84
C LEU A 333 1.46 -6.79 -1.78
N GLU A 334 2.52 -6.44 -2.50
CA GLU A 334 2.55 -5.34 -3.45
C GLU A 334 1.55 -5.58 -4.60
N GLU A 335 1.59 -6.76 -5.22
CA GLU A 335 0.64 -7.13 -6.28
C GLU A 335 -0.81 -7.11 -5.80
N ALA A 336 -1.06 -7.54 -4.56
CA ALA A 336 -2.40 -7.50 -3.98
C ALA A 336 -2.90 -6.05 -3.80
N ILE A 337 -2.04 -5.14 -3.32
CA ILE A 337 -2.37 -3.70 -3.18
C ILE A 337 -2.64 -3.06 -4.54
N GLU A 338 -1.81 -3.36 -5.54
CA GLU A 338 -1.97 -2.87 -6.92
C GLU A 338 -3.28 -3.38 -7.57
N PHE A 339 -3.68 -4.61 -7.23
CA PHE A 339 -4.90 -5.22 -7.77
C PHE A 339 -6.18 -4.61 -7.23
N LEU A 340 -6.19 -3.99 -6.05
CA LEU A 340 -7.39 -3.46 -5.39
C LEU A 340 -8.12 -2.40 -6.24
N ASN A 341 -9.44 -2.52 -6.30
CA ASN A 341 -10.34 -1.45 -6.74
C ASN A 341 -10.84 -0.62 -5.55
N ASP A 342 -11.49 0.51 -5.84
CA ASP A 342 -12.00 1.44 -4.81
C ASP A 342 -13.08 0.83 -3.90
N ASP A 343 -13.78 -0.21 -4.36
CA ASP A 343 -14.78 -0.96 -3.60
C ASP A 343 -14.23 -2.22 -2.93
N GLU A 344 -12.90 -2.39 -2.96
CA GLU A 344 -12.19 -3.54 -2.41
C GLU A 344 -11.26 -3.14 -1.26
N MET A 345 -10.96 -4.10 -0.43
CA MET A 345 -10.06 -3.98 0.71
C MET A 345 -9.16 -5.21 0.80
N LEU A 346 -7.94 -5.01 1.26
CA LEU A 346 -7.01 -6.08 1.55
C LEU A 346 -7.10 -6.44 3.04
N GLU A 347 -7.40 -7.69 3.34
CA GLU A 347 -7.30 -8.27 4.67
C GLU A 347 -5.87 -8.81 4.83
N VAL A 348 -5.12 -8.23 5.77
CA VAL A 348 -3.74 -8.59 6.08
C VAL A 348 -3.68 -9.31 7.40
N THR A 349 -3.17 -10.54 7.39
CA THR A 349 -2.99 -11.35 8.60
C THR A 349 -1.57 -11.93 8.62
N PRO A 350 -1.06 -12.40 9.75
CA PRO A 350 0.26 -13.03 9.82
C PRO A 350 0.47 -14.19 8.85
N LYS A 351 -0.62 -14.94 8.55
CA LYS A 351 -0.55 -16.15 7.72
C LYS A 351 -1.01 -15.92 6.28
N ASN A 352 -2.01 -15.05 6.08
CA ASN A 352 -2.69 -14.92 4.80
C ASN A 352 -2.87 -13.45 4.40
N ILE A 353 -2.98 -13.25 3.09
CA ILE A 353 -3.40 -11.99 2.46
C ILE A 353 -4.64 -12.33 1.64
N ARG A 354 -5.76 -11.65 1.88
CA ARG A 354 -7.03 -11.89 1.21
C ARG A 354 -7.61 -10.58 0.69
N ILE A 355 -8.12 -10.60 -0.52
CA ILE A 355 -8.84 -9.46 -1.09
C ILE A 355 -10.33 -9.70 -0.84
N ARG A 356 -11.05 -8.66 -0.43
CA ARG A 356 -12.49 -8.71 -0.23
C ARG A 356 -13.18 -7.44 -0.69
N LYS A 357 -14.48 -7.53 -0.91
CA LYS A 357 -15.32 -6.34 -1.11
C LYS A 357 -15.51 -5.59 0.21
N ASN A 358 -15.63 -4.27 0.14
CA ASN A 358 -15.95 -3.44 1.31
C ASN A 358 -17.30 -3.84 1.90
N ILE A 359 -18.29 -4.10 1.04
CA ILE A 359 -19.59 -4.62 1.42
C ILE A 359 -19.62 -6.10 1.08
N LEU A 360 -19.65 -6.95 2.10
CA LEU A 360 -19.57 -8.41 1.93
C LEU A 360 -20.84 -8.98 1.30
N SER A 361 -22.03 -8.51 1.73
CA SER A 361 -23.31 -8.98 1.23
C SER A 361 -23.53 -8.64 -0.25
N GLY A 362 -23.70 -9.66 -1.09
CA GLY A 362 -24.00 -9.49 -2.50
C GLY A 362 -25.36 -8.85 -2.77
N ALA A 363 -26.33 -9.01 -1.86
CA ALA A 363 -27.64 -8.38 -1.95
C ALA A 363 -27.55 -6.87 -1.71
N GLU A 364 -26.73 -6.44 -0.74
CA GLU A 364 -26.51 -5.02 -0.45
C GLU A 364 -25.74 -4.33 -1.58
N ARG A 365 -24.70 -4.96 -2.13
CA ARG A 365 -23.98 -4.43 -3.31
C ARG A 365 -24.93 -4.19 -4.49
N LEU A 366 -25.85 -5.12 -4.77
CA LEU A 366 -26.83 -4.95 -5.84
C LEU A 366 -27.80 -3.79 -5.55
N LYS A 367 -28.31 -3.66 -4.32
CA LYS A 367 -29.19 -2.55 -3.94
C LYS A 367 -28.51 -1.19 -4.15
N LEU A 368 -27.24 -1.03 -3.78
CA LEU A 368 -26.49 0.20 -4.00
C LEU A 368 -26.25 0.49 -5.49
N ALA A 369 -25.94 -0.53 -6.29
CA ALA A 369 -25.76 -0.39 -7.74
C ALA A 369 -27.04 0.03 -8.45
N PHE A 370 -28.22 -0.43 -8.00
CA PHE A 370 -29.52 -0.01 -8.54
C PHE A 370 -29.94 1.36 -8.02
N GLY A 371 -29.69 1.68 -6.73
CA GLY A 371 -30.01 2.97 -6.13
C GLY A 371 -29.25 4.14 -6.74
N SER A 372 -27.98 3.93 -7.15
CA SER A 372 -27.17 4.95 -7.82
C SER A 372 -27.61 5.22 -9.28
N LYS A 373 -28.27 4.26 -9.96
CA LYS A 373 -28.81 4.43 -11.31
C LYS A 373 -30.14 5.17 -11.35
N SER A 374 -30.85 5.30 -10.21
CA SER A 374 -32.12 6.04 -10.14
C SER A 374 -31.96 7.54 -9.80
N ASN A 375 -30.73 7.98 -9.47
CA ASN A 375 -30.44 9.38 -9.11
C ASN A 375 -29.59 10.13 -10.18
N ASN A 376 -29.42 9.55 -11.37
CA ASN A 376 -28.78 10.22 -12.52
C ASN A 376 -29.78 10.47 -13.64
#